data_8823c2731459260e3d4629a49d666539
#
_entry.id   8823c2731459260e3d4629a49d666539
#
_cell.length_a   1.000
_cell.length_b   1.000
_cell.length_c   1.000
_cell.angle_alpha   90.00
_cell.angle_beta   90.00
_cell.angle_gamma   90.00
#
_symmetry.space_group_name_H-M   'P 1'
#
loop_
_entity.id
_entity.type
_entity.pdbx_description
1 polymer ?
#
loop_
_entity_poly.entity_id
_entity_poly.type
_entity_poly.pdbx_seq_one_letter_code
_entity_poly.pdbx_strand_id
1 'polypeptide(L)'
;DIRFSLSECETSDYSRVLNLKNGELTRKVTLHTRDGKNVRFTFKRFVSLSDDHLIGARMEIESDADLSLKVVSGVDGTVSNHGSQHLSEGDKRIYGGKILEYPCKTEQSGVSIILHTALSADGAEYKTRSMNDRRKLLTELTANVTAGKKFTLDKLSQVHSTRDLCYDGVEVEEAESRLQPESLVAFEKVLEKKY
;
A
#
# COMPACT_ATOMS: atom_id res chain seq x y z
N ASP A 1 -13.78 -19.56 -2.98
CA ASP A 1 -12.82 -18.45 -3.02
C ASP A 1 -11.42 -19.00 -3.27
N ILE A 2 -10.77 -18.56 -4.36
CA ILE A 2 -9.39 -18.95 -4.67
C ILE A 2 -8.49 -17.82 -4.14
N ARG A 3 -7.53 -18.16 -3.28
CA ARG A 3 -6.47 -17.24 -2.89
C ARG A 3 -5.35 -17.30 -3.94
N PHE A 4 -5.07 -16.20 -4.60
CA PHE A 4 -3.95 -16.14 -5.54
C PHE A 4 -2.62 -16.10 -4.75
N SER A 5 -1.86 -17.18 -4.84
CA SER A 5 -0.56 -17.35 -4.21
C SER A 5 0.38 -18.07 -5.16
N LEU A 6 1.64 -17.64 -5.23
CA LEU A 6 2.67 -18.30 -6.03
C LEU A 6 2.98 -19.72 -5.54
N SER A 7 2.67 -20.03 -4.29
CA SER A 7 2.88 -21.35 -3.69
C SER A 7 1.69 -22.31 -3.88
N GLU A 8 0.51 -21.79 -4.24
CA GLU A 8 -0.74 -22.56 -4.30
C GLU A 8 -1.30 -22.68 -5.71
N CYS A 9 -0.80 -21.86 -6.65
CA CYS A 9 -1.24 -21.84 -8.04
C CYS A 9 -0.09 -22.28 -8.94
N GLU A 10 -0.43 -22.97 -10.02
CA GLU A 10 0.49 -23.18 -11.14
C GLU A 10 0.79 -21.85 -11.81
N THR A 11 2.04 -21.61 -12.19
CA THR A 11 2.49 -20.31 -12.72
C THR A 11 3.29 -20.46 -14.00
N SER A 12 3.12 -19.48 -14.90
CA SER A 12 3.97 -19.30 -16.09
C SER A 12 4.38 -17.83 -16.27
N ASP A 13 5.21 -17.56 -17.26
CA ASP A 13 5.64 -16.21 -17.69
C ASP A 13 6.18 -15.35 -16.54
N TYR A 14 6.84 -15.98 -15.55
CA TYR A 14 7.39 -15.25 -14.42
C TYR A 14 8.61 -14.43 -14.83
N SER A 15 8.57 -13.15 -14.55
CA SER A 15 9.72 -12.25 -14.67
C SER A 15 9.76 -11.23 -13.55
N ARG A 16 10.96 -10.81 -13.18
CA ARG A 16 11.20 -9.75 -12.19
C ARG A 16 12.37 -8.89 -12.66
N VAL A 17 12.11 -7.62 -12.91
CA VAL A 17 13.06 -6.67 -13.47
C VAL A 17 13.11 -5.41 -12.62
N LEU A 18 14.30 -5.00 -12.22
CA LEU A 18 14.57 -3.69 -11.62
C LEU A 18 15.16 -2.77 -12.71
N ASN A 19 14.46 -1.69 -13.00
CA ASN A 19 14.97 -0.65 -13.89
C ASN A 19 15.82 0.33 -13.07
N LEU A 20 17.13 0.28 -13.21
CA LEU A 20 18.06 1.11 -12.45
C LEU A 20 18.00 2.59 -12.82
N LYS A 21 17.43 2.96 -13.98
CA LYS A 21 17.31 4.35 -14.41
C LYS A 21 16.25 5.13 -13.63
N ASN A 22 15.15 4.48 -13.28
CA ASN A 22 14.00 5.11 -12.62
C ASN A 22 13.61 4.43 -11.29
N GLY A 23 14.35 3.41 -10.84
CA GLY A 23 14.10 2.70 -9.59
C GLY A 23 12.82 1.84 -9.57
N GLU A 24 12.15 1.65 -10.72
CA GLU A 24 10.93 0.83 -10.78
C GLU A 24 11.25 -0.67 -10.77
N LEU A 25 10.67 -1.39 -9.82
CA LEU A 25 10.66 -2.84 -9.80
C LEU A 25 9.36 -3.36 -10.41
N THR A 26 9.46 -4.04 -11.55
CA THR A 26 8.33 -4.69 -12.22
C THR A 26 8.43 -6.21 -12.04
N ARG A 27 7.31 -6.85 -11.61
CA ARG A 27 7.14 -8.29 -11.58
C ARG A 27 5.91 -8.68 -12.39
N LYS A 28 6.07 -9.65 -13.29
CA LYS A 28 4.98 -10.24 -14.09
C LYS A 28 4.86 -11.71 -13.75
N VAL A 29 3.63 -12.23 -13.78
CA VAL A 29 3.33 -13.65 -13.61
C VAL A 29 1.95 -13.95 -14.18
N THR A 30 1.79 -15.12 -14.80
CA THR A 30 0.50 -15.70 -15.15
C THR A 30 0.19 -16.81 -14.16
N LEU A 31 -0.95 -16.74 -13.52
CA LEU A 31 -1.45 -17.78 -12.62
C LEU A 31 -2.50 -18.60 -13.35
N HIS A 32 -2.40 -19.94 -13.25
CA HIS A 32 -3.36 -20.90 -13.75
C HIS A 32 -4.21 -21.37 -12.58
N THR A 33 -5.52 -21.07 -12.63
CA THR A 33 -6.43 -21.46 -11.58
C THR A 33 -6.90 -22.91 -11.79
N ARG A 34 -7.36 -23.58 -10.73
CA ARG A 34 -7.84 -24.98 -10.80
C ARG A 34 -9.09 -25.14 -11.68
N ASP A 35 -9.87 -24.08 -11.88
CA ASP A 35 -11.04 -24.02 -12.77
C ASP A 35 -10.67 -23.59 -14.20
N GLY A 36 -9.39 -23.61 -14.54
CA GLY A 36 -8.88 -23.43 -15.91
C GLY A 36 -8.76 -22.00 -16.40
N LYS A 37 -8.87 -21.00 -15.53
CA LYS A 37 -8.69 -19.58 -15.89
C LYS A 37 -7.22 -19.19 -15.85
N ASN A 38 -6.83 -18.30 -16.75
CA ASN A 38 -5.51 -17.68 -16.76
C ASN A 38 -5.63 -16.23 -16.29
N VAL A 39 -4.91 -15.90 -15.22
CA VAL A 39 -4.90 -14.56 -14.65
C VAL A 39 -3.49 -14.00 -14.68
N ARG A 40 -3.29 -12.96 -15.47
CA ARG A 40 -2.01 -12.27 -15.60
C ARG A 40 -1.94 -11.12 -14.63
N PHE A 41 -0.88 -11.11 -13.82
CA PHE A 41 -0.56 -10.02 -12.90
C PHE A 41 0.69 -9.28 -13.35
N THR A 42 0.63 -7.95 -13.31
CA THR A 42 1.81 -7.08 -13.37
C THR A 42 1.85 -6.22 -12.12
N PHE A 43 2.90 -6.39 -11.32
CA PHE A 43 3.15 -5.57 -10.13
C PHE A 43 4.29 -4.60 -10.42
N LYS A 44 4.06 -3.32 -10.15
CA LYS A 44 5.08 -2.27 -10.23
C LYS A 44 5.18 -1.59 -8.87
N ARG A 45 6.39 -1.26 -8.47
CA ARG A 45 6.60 -0.48 -7.24
C ARG A 45 7.87 0.35 -7.36
N PHE A 46 7.86 1.48 -6.69
CA PHE A 46 8.99 2.39 -6.58
C PHE A 46 8.95 3.14 -5.25
N VAL A 47 10.12 3.64 -4.84
CA VAL A 47 10.27 4.69 -3.83
C VAL A 47 10.66 5.96 -4.58
N SER A 48 10.01 7.08 -4.31
CA SER A 48 10.27 8.33 -5.00
C SER A 48 11.65 8.88 -4.62
N LEU A 49 12.36 9.45 -5.60
CA LEU A 49 13.61 10.18 -5.38
C LEU A 49 13.39 11.71 -5.31
N SER A 50 12.21 12.18 -5.70
CA SER A 50 11.83 13.61 -5.63
C SER A 50 11.00 13.94 -4.40
N ASP A 51 10.48 12.92 -3.72
CA ASP A 51 9.75 13.01 -2.45
C ASP A 51 10.14 11.78 -1.62
N ASP A 52 11.04 11.97 -0.67
CA ASP A 52 11.65 10.92 0.14
C ASP A 52 10.64 10.15 1.01
N HIS A 53 9.44 10.68 1.14
CA HIS A 53 8.36 10.09 1.92
C HIS A 53 7.45 9.19 1.09
N LEU A 54 7.46 9.30 -0.26
CA LEU A 54 6.46 8.70 -1.14
C LEU A 54 6.87 7.31 -1.65
N ILE A 55 5.96 6.35 -1.47
CA ILE A 55 6.06 4.99 -1.99
C ILE A 55 4.84 4.72 -2.88
N GLY A 56 5.09 4.30 -4.12
CA GLY A 56 4.05 3.90 -5.06
C GLY A 56 4.07 2.41 -5.35
N ALA A 57 2.88 1.80 -5.43
CA ALA A 57 2.70 0.44 -5.91
C ALA A 57 1.48 0.36 -6.82
N ARG A 58 1.62 -0.35 -7.94
CA ARG A 58 0.54 -0.63 -8.91
C ARG A 58 0.43 -2.13 -9.12
N MET A 59 -0.81 -2.62 -9.18
CA MET A 59 -1.14 -3.97 -9.59
C MET A 59 -2.10 -3.89 -10.79
N GLU A 60 -1.70 -4.46 -11.91
CA GLU A 60 -2.54 -4.65 -13.09
C GLU A 60 -2.95 -6.11 -13.16
N ILE A 61 -4.23 -6.37 -13.45
CA ILE A 61 -4.82 -7.70 -13.55
C ILE A 61 -5.54 -7.80 -14.89
N GLU A 62 -5.26 -8.86 -15.63
CA GLU A 62 -5.98 -9.25 -16.84
C GLU A 62 -6.32 -10.74 -16.76
N SER A 63 -7.53 -11.13 -17.15
CA SER A 63 -7.97 -12.52 -17.13
C SER A 63 -8.66 -12.87 -18.45
N ASP A 64 -8.55 -14.14 -18.85
CA ASP A 64 -9.31 -14.69 -19.98
C ASP A 64 -10.77 -15.02 -19.64
N ALA A 65 -11.17 -14.90 -18.38
CA ALA A 65 -12.53 -15.11 -17.89
C ALA A 65 -12.92 -14.02 -16.89
N ASP A 66 -14.23 -13.85 -16.68
CA ASP A 66 -14.77 -12.96 -15.66
C ASP A 66 -14.27 -13.35 -14.25
N LEU A 67 -13.87 -12.35 -13.48
CA LEU A 67 -13.38 -12.52 -12.11
C LEU A 67 -14.20 -11.70 -11.12
N SER A 68 -14.59 -12.31 -10.01
CA SER A 68 -14.95 -11.58 -8.80
C SER A 68 -13.70 -11.45 -7.94
N LEU A 69 -13.18 -10.24 -7.84
CA LEU A 69 -11.91 -9.93 -7.23
C LEU A 69 -12.12 -9.35 -5.82
N LYS A 70 -11.35 -9.86 -4.86
CA LYS A 70 -11.19 -9.28 -3.53
C LYS A 70 -9.72 -8.98 -3.28
N VAL A 71 -9.40 -7.73 -3.02
CA VAL A 71 -8.05 -7.30 -2.65
C VAL A 71 -8.08 -6.70 -1.26
N VAL A 72 -7.16 -7.13 -0.41
CA VAL A 72 -6.96 -6.56 0.92
C VAL A 72 -5.56 -5.95 0.97
N SER A 73 -5.50 -4.66 1.30
CA SER A 73 -4.23 -3.94 1.41
C SER A 73 -4.34 -2.84 2.46
N GLY A 74 -3.22 -2.37 2.96
CA GLY A 74 -3.16 -1.33 3.98
C GLY A 74 -1.83 -1.35 4.73
N VAL A 75 -1.89 -1.12 6.03
CA VAL A 75 -0.75 -1.17 6.96
C VAL A 75 -0.88 -2.37 7.89
N ASP A 76 0.15 -3.18 7.96
CA ASP A 76 0.28 -4.31 8.89
C ASP A 76 1.41 -4.02 9.88
N GLY A 77 1.06 -3.60 11.09
CA GLY A 77 1.99 -3.35 12.18
C GLY A 77 2.30 -4.58 13.05
N THR A 78 1.90 -5.79 12.63
CA THR A 78 2.26 -7.04 13.33
C THR A 78 3.69 -7.49 13.04
N VAL A 79 4.36 -6.80 12.10
CA VAL A 79 5.74 -7.12 11.70
C VAL A 79 6.67 -7.00 12.90
N SER A 80 7.47 -8.03 13.13
CA SER A 80 8.48 -8.09 14.18
C SER A 80 9.86 -8.26 13.58
N ASN A 81 10.90 -7.86 14.31
CA ASN A 81 12.29 -8.08 13.97
C ASN A 81 12.91 -9.05 14.98
N HIS A 82 13.48 -10.17 14.51
CA HIS A 82 14.02 -11.24 15.35
C HIS A 82 13.05 -11.73 16.46
N GLY A 83 11.73 -11.77 16.14
CA GLY A 83 10.70 -12.21 17.09
C GLY A 83 10.26 -11.16 18.11
N SER A 84 10.85 -9.97 18.11
CA SER A 84 10.50 -8.87 19.00
C SER A 84 9.75 -7.78 18.26
N GLN A 85 8.75 -7.21 18.92
CA GLN A 85 8.03 -6.03 18.45
C GLN A 85 8.77 -4.79 18.94
N HIS A 86 9.09 -3.88 18.01
CA HIS A 86 9.85 -2.66 18.30
C HIS A 86 9.04 -1.38 18.16
N LEU A 87 7.77 -1.50 17.79
CA LEU A 87 6.88 -0.37 17.57
C LEU A 87 5.69 -0.45 18.52
N SER A 88 5.41 0.59 19.26
CA SER A 88 4.14 0.83 19.91
C SER A 88 3.14 1.42 18.93
N GLU A 89 1.87 1.09 19.05
CA GLU A 89 0.78 1.54 18.20
C GLU A 89 0.16 2.83 18.76
N GLY A 90 -0.12 3.80 17.88
CA GLY A 90 -0.91 4.99 18.19
C GLY A 90 -2.37 4.85 17.74
N ASP A 91 -3.12 5.95 17.85
CA ASP A 91 -4.54 6.01 17.46
C ASP A 91 -4.68 6.03 15.93
N LYS A 92 -5.11 4.93 15.37
CA LYS A 92 -5.37 4.78 13.94
C LYS A 92 -6.61 5.57 13.52
N ARG A 93 -6.56 6.21 12.36
CA ARG A 93 -7.67 7.02 11.83
C ARG A 93 -7.94 6.70 10.36
N ILE A 94 -9.17 7.03 9.91
CA ILE A 94 -9.60 6.88 8.52
C ILE A 94 -10.25 8.17 8.11
N TYR A 95 -9.64 8.86 7.13
CA TYR A 95 -10.15 10.13 6.62
C TYR A 95 -10.93 9.92 5.33
N GLY A 96 -12.15 10.48 5.27
CA GLY A 96 -13.02 10.40 4.11
C GLY A 96 -13.31 8.97 3.60
N GLY A 97 -13.13 7.96 4.46
CA GLY A 97 -13.28 6.55 4.08
C GLY A 97 -12.19 6.02 3.11
N LYS A 98 -11.16 6.80 2.81
CA LYS A 98 -10.15 6.52 1.77
C LYS A 98 -8.72 6.49 2.29
N ILE A 99 -8.35 7.44 3.13
CA ILE A 99 -6.99 7.59 3.63
C ILE A 99 -6.89 6.89 4.98
N LEU A 100 -6.03 5.90 5.07
CA LEU A 100 -5.68 5.21 6.29
C LEU A 100 -4.47 5.92 6.93
N GLU A 101 -4.60 6.33 8.19
CA GLU A 101 -3.53 6.89 9.01
C GLU A 101 -3.13 5.89 10.08
N TYR A 102 -1.86 5.54 10.11
CA TYR A 102 -1.29 4.59 11.07
C TYR A 102 -0.10 5.22 11.78
N PRO A 103 -0.31 5.82 12.97
CA PRO A 103 0.78 6.32 13.80
C PRO A 103 1.39 5.18 14.62
N CYS A 104 2.70 5.24 14.80
CA CYS A 104 3.43 4.36 15.69
C CYS A 104 4.68 5.06 16.25
N LYS A 105 5.28 4.48 17.28
CA LYS A 105 6.48 5.01 17.92
C LYS A 105 7.48 3.88 18.16
N THR A 106 8.75 4.13 17.91
CA THR A 106 9.81 3.17 18.24
C THR A 106 10.01 3.10 19.76
N GLU A 107 10.02 1.88 20.33
CA GLU A 107 10.06 1.71 21.80
C GLU A 107 11.37 2.19 22.43
N GLN A 108 12.49 1.96 21.78
CA GLN A 108 13.80 2.31 22.34
C GLN A 108 14.24 3.73 22.02
N SER A 109 14.08 4.16 20.77
CA SER A 109 14.58 5.47 20.32
C SER A 109 13.54 6.59 20.42
N GLY A 110 12.29 6.28 20.76
CA GLY A 110 11.24 7.28 20.95
C GLY A 110 10.83 8.05 19.68
N VAL A 111 11.21 7.57 18.49
CA VAL A 111 10.87 8.24 17.22
C VAL A 111 9.41 7.97 16.88
N SER A 112 8.61 9.02 16.78
CA SER A 112 7.24 8.95 16.30
C SER A 112 7.24 8.88 14.78
N ILE A 113 6.42 7.96 14.23
CA ILE A 113 6.29 7.70 12.80
C ILE A 113 4.81 7.71 12.47
N ILE A 114 4.45 8.31 11.34
CA ILE A 114 3.09 8.29 10.81
C ILE A 114 3.11 7.80 9.37
N LEU A 115 2.22 6.85 9.07
CA LEU A 115 2.00 6.34 7.73
C LEU A 115 0.62 6.76 7.25
N HIS A 116 0.56 7.35 6.06
CA HIS A 116 -0.69 7.51 5.32
C HIS A 116 -0.68 6.58 4.12
N THR A 117 -1.81 5.92 3.85
CA THR A 117 -1.95 5.11 2.64
C THR A 117 -3.36 5.19 2.08
N ALA A 118 -3.47 5.19 0.77
CA ALA A 118 -4.75 5.16 0.05
C ALA A 118 -4.68 4.18 -1.13
N LEU A 119 -5.85 3.60 -1.45
CA LEU A 119 -6.05 2.78 -2.63
C LEU A 119 -6.95 3.50 -3.62
N SER A 120 -6.64 3.37 -4.91
CA SER A 120 -7.53 3.76 -6.01
C SER A 120 -7.52 2.67 -7.07
N ALA A 121 -8.64 2.48 -7.78
CA ALA A 121 -8.74 1.49 -8.83
C ALA A 121 -9.41 2.04 -10.08
N ASP A 122 -9.13 1.41 -11.22
CA ASP A 122 -9.70 1.72 -12.52
C ASP A 122 -9.91 0.43 -13.33
N GLY A 123 -10.79 0.49 -14.35
CA GLY A 123 -11.09 -0.63 -15.24
C GLY A 123 -12.29 -1.49 -14.83
N ALA A 124 -12.89 -1.24 -13.67
CA ALA A 124 -14.16 -1.85 -13.22
C ALA A 124 -14.78 -1.02 -12.09
N GLU A 125 -16.09 -1.16 -11.91
CA GLU A 125 -16.74 -0.65 -10.68
C GLU A 125 -16.25 -1.44 -9.46
N TYR A 126 -15.99 -0.73 -8.38
CA TYR A 126 -15.49 -1.33 -7.14
C TYR A 126 -16.15 -0.75 -5.89
N LYS A 127 -16.12 -1.52 -4.83
CA LYS A 127 -16.53 -1.11 -3.48
C LYS A 127 -15.37 -1.28 -2.54
N THR A 128 -15.27 -0.40 -1.54
CA THR A 128 -14.25 -0.47 -0.49
C THR A 128 -14.88 -0.55 0.89
N ARG A 129 -14.21 -1.26 1.78
CA ARG A 129 -14.52 -1.33 3.20
C ARG A 129 -13.23 -1.25 4.00
N SER A 130 -13.15 -0.32 4.92
CA SER A 130 -12.01 -0.25 5.85
C SER A 130 -12.17 -1.23 7.00
N MET A 131 -11.07 -1.83 7.42
CA MET A 131 -10.98 -2.79 8.52
C MET A 131 -9.92 -2.30 9.50
N ASN A 132 -10.33 -2.08 10.76
CA ASN A 132 -9.43 -1.75 11.84
C ASN A 132 -9.37 -2.94 12.80
N ASP A 133 -8.24 -3.60 12.83
CA ASP A 133 -7.94 -4.73 13.71
C ASP A 133 -6.69 -4.42 14.52
N ARG A 134 -6.40 -5.24 15.53
CA ARG A 134 -5.19 -5.08 16.36
C ARG A 134 -3.95 -5.05 15.47
N ARG A 135 -3.18 -3.98 15.52
CA ARG A 135 -1.98 -3.71 14.72
C ARG A 135 -2.17 -3.73 13.20
N LYS A 136 -3.42 -3.71 12.70
CA LYS A 136 -3.69 -3.66 11.27
C LYS A 136 -4.71 -2.58 10.96
N LEU A 137 -4.46 -1.84 9.91
CA LEU A 137 -5.43 -0.91 9.33
C LEU A 137 -5.46 -1.16 7.83
N LEU A 138 -6.55 -1.75 7.36
CA LEU A 138 -6.66 -2.31 6.02
C LEU A 138 -7.87 -1.76 5.28
N THR A 139 -7.79 -1.76 3.96
CA THR A 139 -8.92 -1.59 3.05
C THR A 139 -9.13 -2.89 2.28
N GLU A 140 -10.34 -3.43 2.35
CA GLU A 140 -10.83 -4.46 1.45
C GLU A 140 -11.48 -3.77 0.25
N LEU A 141 -11.06 -4.14 -0.95
CA LEU A 141 -11.64 -3.70 -2.21
C LEU A 141 -12.24 -4.92 -2.92
N THR A 142 -13.48 -4.79 -3.39
CA THR A 142 -14.15 -5.81 -4.20
C THR A 142 -14.54 -5.24 -5.54
N ALA A 143 -14.28 -5.98 -6.63
CA ALA A 143 -14.59 -5.59 -7.99
C ALA A 143 -14.97 -6.82 -8.84
N ASN A 144 -15.81 -6.62 -9.85
CA ASN A 144 -16.06 -7.62 -10.90
C ASN A 144 -15.32 -7.19 -12.16
N VAL A 145 -14.32 -7.96 -12.54
CA VAL A 145 -13.46 -7.68 -13.70
C VAL A 145 -13.92 -8.54 -14.87
N THR A 146 -14.26 -7.92 -15.98
CA THR A 146 -14.72 -8.60 -17.19
C THR A 146 -13.54 -9.24 -17.93
N ALA A 147 -13.75 -10.40 -18.52
CA ALA A 147 -12.78 -11.10 -19.36
C ALA A 147 -12.14 -10.19 -20.42
N GLY A 148 -10.84 -10.25 -20.56
CA GLY A 148 -10.06 -9.44 -21.49
C GLY A 148 -9.95 -7.95 -21.14
N LYS A 149 -10.54 -7.49 -20.03
CA LYS A 149 -10.38 -6.12 -19.56
C LYS A 149 -9.25 -6.04 -18.52
N LYS A 150 -8.50 -4.96 -18.59
CA LYS A 150 -7.48 -4.63 -17.60
C LYS A 150 -8.12 -3.96 -16.40
N PHE A 151 -7.84 -4.48 -15.21
CA PHE A 151 -8.14 -3.83 -13.93
C PHE A 151 -6.84 -3.34 -13.32
N THR A 152 -6.80 -2.09 -12.89
CA THR A 152 -5.61 -1.47 -12.28
C THR A 152 -5.94 -1.06 -10.85
N LEU A 153 -5.07 -1.42 -9.91
CA LEU A 153 -5.12 -0.98 -8.53
C LEU A 153 -3.83 -0.25 -8.19
N ASP A 154 -3.96 0.97 -7.73
CA ASP A 154 -2.86 1.79 -7.22
C ASP A 154 -2.92 1.89 -5.70
N LYS A 155 -1.78 1.75 -5.07
CA LYS A 155 -1.54 2.09 -3.67
C LYS A 155 -0.49 3.19 -3.60
N LEU A 156 -0.84 4.31 -3.00
CA LEU A 156 0.12 5.34 -2.58
C LEU A 156 0.27 5.31 -1.08
N SER A 157 1.49 5.46 -0.62
CA SER A 157 1.81 5.54 0.81
C SER A 157 2.83 6.64 1.04
N GLN A 158 2.68 7.34 2.15
CA GLN A 158 3.64 8.33 2.63
C GLN A 158 4.03 8.00 4.08
N VAL A 159 5.31 8.16 4.39
CA VAL A 159 5.87 7.89 5.72
C VAL A 159 6.60 9.13 6.19
N HIS A 160 6.20 9.67 7.33
CA HIS A 160 6.87 10.78 7.99
C HIS A 160 7.29 10.39 9.40
N SER A 161 8.30 11.05 9.92
CA SER A 161 8.80 10.84 11.27
C SER A 161 9.16 12.15 11.96
N THR A 162 9.26 12.13 13.29
CA THR A 162 9.75 13.29 14.05
C THR A 162 11.18 13.65 13.70
N ARG A 163 11.96 12.74 13.15
CA ARG A 163 13.31 13.04 12.67
C ARG A 163 13.32 13.98 11.48
N ASP A 164 12.37 13.81 10.55
CA ASP A 164 12.25 14.65 9.36
C ASP A 164 12.01 16.10 9.75
N LEU A 165 11.07 16.35 10.67
CA LEU A 165 10.77 17.68 11.18
C LEU A 165 11.90 18.30 12.00
N CYS A 166 12.65 17.48 12.74
CA CYS A 166 13.82 17.95 13.49
C CYS A 166 14.97 18.40 12.57
N TYR A 167 15.13 17.81 11.40
CA TYR A 167 16.11 18.27 10.41
C TYR A 167 15.76 19.65 9.84
N ASP A 168 14.49 20.03 9.85
CA ASP A 168 14.02 21.36 9.45
C ASP A 168 14.16 22.42 10.57
N GLY A 169 14.85 22.08 11.66
CA GLY A 169 15.13 22.99 12.79
C GLY A 169 14.00 23.11 13.81
N VAL A 170 13.07 22.15 13.81
CA VAL A 170 11.99 22.06 14.80
C VAL A 170 12.45 21.24 15.99
N GLU A 171 12.18 21.72 17.22
CA GLU A 171 12.48 20.98 18.44
C GLU A 171 11.66 19.68 18.53
N VAL A 172 12.19 18.66 19.22
CA VAL A 172 11.59 17.29 19.23
C VAL A 172 10.14 17.31 19.75
N GLU A 173 9.87 18.04 20.83
CA GLU A 173 8.52 18.15 21.40
C GLU A 173 7.53 18.83 20.44
N GLU A 174 7.98 19.87 19.73
CA GLU A 174 7.18 20.55 18.72
C GLU A 174 6.98 19.67 17.48
N ALA A 175 8.01 18.95 17.05
CA ALA A 175 7.92 17.99 15.95
C ALA A 175 6.86 16.90 16.22
N GLU A 176 6.80 16.37 17.43
CA GLU A 176 5.78 15.38 17.82
C GLU A 176 4.34 15.94 17.71
N SER A 177 4.13 17.20 18.08
CA SER A 177 2.81 17.85 18.00
C SER A 177 2.36 18.17 16.59
N ARG A 178 3.29 18.47 15.68
CA ARG A 178 3.02 18.88 14.29
C ARG A 178 2.92 17.71 13.32
N LEU A 179 3.56 16.58 13.63
CA LEU A 179 3.74 15.48 12.68
C LEU A 179 2.43 15.03 12.01
N GLN A 180 1.39 14.78 12.78
CA GLN A 180 0.14 14.22 12.24
C GLN A 180 -0.59 15.18 11.29
N PRO A 181 -0.91 16.44 11.67
CA PRO A 181 -1.63 17.36 10.80
C PRO A 181 -0.87 17.70 9.52
N GLU A 182 0.42 17.96 9.62
CA GLU A 182 1.26 18.35 8.48
C GLU A 182 1.43 17.20 7.50
N SER A 183 1.63 15.97 7.99
CA SER A 183 1.76 14.77 7.17
C SER A 183 0.48 14.46 6.41
N LEU A 184 -0.70 14.64 7.02
CA LEU A 184 -1.97 14.43 6.34
C LEU A 184 -2.17 15.42 5.19
N VAL A 185 -1.93 16.70 5.43
CA VAL A 185 -2.04 17.75 4.38
C VAL A 185 -1.06 17.49 3.23
N ALA A 186 0.17 17.07 3.54
CA ALA A 186 1.15 16.70 2.51
C ALA A 186 0.65 15.53 1.65
N PHE A 187 0.08 14.50 2.27
CA PHE A 187 -0.45 13.33 1.57
C PHE A 187 -1.69 13.65 0.72
N GLU A 188 -2.61 14.48 1.20
CA GLU A 188 -3.77 14.95 0.44
C GLU A 188 -3.34 15.68 -0.84
N LYS A 189 -2.33 16.53 -0.77
CA LYS A 189 -1.77 17.22 -1.95
C LYS A 189 -1.15 16.23 -2.98
N VAL A 190 -0.55 15.13 -2.53
CA VAL A 190 -0.05 14.08 -3.43
C VAL A 190 -1.20 13.37 -4.13
N LEU A 191 -2.28 13.07 -3.43
CA LEU A 191 -3.46 12.44 -4.01
C LEU A 191 -4.16 13.35 -5.03
N GLU A 192 -4.28 14.64 -4.75
CA GLU A 192 -4.89 15.64 -5.67
C GLU A 192 -4.13 15.76 -6.98
N LYS A 193 -2.80 15.69 -6.96
CA LYS A 193 -1.96 15.76 -8.18
C LYS A 193 -2.09 14.55 -9.09
N LYS A 194 -2.66 13.46 -8.61
CA LYS A 194 -2.82 12.21 -9.36
C LYS A 194 -4.14 12.16 -10.14
N TYR A 195 -5.12 12.92 -9.71
CA TYR A 195 -6.46 13.02 -10.29
C TYR A 195 -6.65 14.38 -10.96
#